data_5935f2ce8c3a1eb57b88c518472bac5c
#
_entry.id   5935f2ce8c3a1eb57b88c518472bac5c
#
_cell.length_a   1.000
_cell.length_b   1.000
_cell.length_c   1.000
_cell.angle_alpha   90.00
_cell.angle_beta   90.00
_cell.angle_gamma   90.00
#
_symmetry.space_group_name_H-M   'P 1'
#
loop_
_entity.id
_entity.type
_entity.pdbx_description
1 polymer ?
#
loop_
_entity_poly.entity_id
_entity_poly.type
_entity_poly.pdbx_seq_one_letter_code
_entity_poly.pdbx_strand_id
1 'polypeptide(L)'
;MYCASESLTGIERLKVLHDILNPDKFFSFSYKDLKPFMADLKLVYKAYTEDLALTALEDLEEKWGKKYPASIGSWRNNWTQLSTYFKYPSEIRKLIYTTNSIENFNRQLRKVTKSKTIFPTDDALFKMLYLAM
;
A
#
# COMPACT_ATOMS: atom_id res chain seq x y z
N MET A 1 -24.26 15.92 12.02
CA MET A 1 -23.06 15.74 12.85
C MET A 1 -22.87 14.24 13.04
N TYR A 2 -22.26 13.57 12.08
CA TYR A 2 -21.95 12.14 12.14
C TYR A 2 -20.46 11.97 12.41
N CYS A 3 -20.12 11.76 13.67
CA CYS A 3 -18.83 11.20 14.04
C CYS A 3 -18.89 9.69 13.81
N ALA A 4 -18.75 9.25 12.58
CA ALA A 4 -18.46 7.88 12.28
C ALA A 4 -16.93 7.69 12.36
N SER A 5 -16.39 7.65 13.57
CA SER A 5 -15.12 7.00 13.83
C SER A 5 -15.35 5.49 13.82
N GLU A 6 -15.82 4.96 12.70
CA GLU A 6 -15.75 3.54 12.45
C GLU A 6 -14.28 3.18 12.40
N SER A 7 -13.83 2.50 13.43
CA SER A 7 -12.50 1.94 13.51
C SER A 7 -12.38 0.92 12.38
N LEU A 8 -11.81 1.36 11.24
CA LEU A 8 -11.47 0.50 10.12
C LEU A 8 -10.74 -0.73 10.65
N THR A 9 -11.17 -1.90 10.21
CA THR A 9 -10.48 -3.16 10.53
C THR A 9 -9.03 -3.10 10.02
N GLY A 10 -8.15 -3.88 10.60
CA GLY A 10 -6.73 -3.92 10.18
C GLY A 10 -6.56 -4.15 8.67
N ILE A 11 -7.46 -4.96 8.07
CA ILE A 11 -7.46 -5.26 6.63
C ILE A 11 -7.85 -4.02 5.80
N GLU A 12 -8.84 -3.26 6.24
CA GLU A 12 -9.25 -2.03 5.55
C GLU A 12 -8.17 -0.95 5.59
N ARG A 13 -7.46 -0.84 6.72
CA ARG A 13 -6.30 0.05 6.86
C ARG A 13 -5.16 -0.33 5.91
N LEU A 14 -4.86 -1.63 5.79
CA LEU A 14 -3.87 -2.14 4.84
C LEU A 14 -4.28 -1.88 3.39
N LYS A 15 -5.58 -1.99 3.10
CA LYS A 15 -6.12 -1.71 1.78
C LYS A 15 -6.01 -0.23 1.42
N VAL A 16 -6.32 0.67 2.35
CA VAL A 16 -6.12 2.11 2.16
C VAL A 16 -4.66 2.45 1.93
N LEU A 17 -3.74 1.87 2.71
CA LEU A 17 -2.30 2.03 2.53
C LEU A 17 -1.83 1.55 1.16
N HIS A 18 -2.26 0.37 0.74
CA HIS A 18 -1.95 -0.18 -0.57
C HIS A 18 -2.50 0.71 -1.70
N ASP A 19 -3.73 1.18 -1.55
CA ASP A 19 -4.39 2.03 -2.53
C ASP A 19 -3.71 3.40 -2.67
N ILE A 20 -3.20 3.96 -1.57
CA ILE A 20 -2.50 5.25 -1.57
C ILE A 20 -1.06 5.10 -2.07
N LEU A 21 -0.40 3.98 -1.77
CA LEU A 21 0.96 3.68 -2.21
C LEU A 21 1.02 3.17 -3.66
N ASN A 22 -0.11 2.85 -4.27
CA ASN A 22 -0.15 2.30 -5.62
C ASN A 22 0.06 3.40 -6.67
N PRO A 23 1.16 3.36 -7.44
CA PRO A 23 1.45 4.36 -8.47
C PRO A 23 0.42 4.40 -9.59
N ASP A 24 -0.37 3.34 -9.79
CA ASP A 24 -1.39 3.26 -10.85
C ASP A 24 -2.54 4.25 -10.64
N LYS A 25 -2.74 4.77 -9.43
CA LYS A 25 -3.72 5.83 -9.13
C LYS A 25 -3.23 7.25 -9.41
N PHE A 26 -1.97 7.42 -9.76
CA PHE A 26 -1.39 8.72 -10.13
C PHE A 26 -1.55 9.06 -11.63
N PHE A 27 -2.71 8.77 -12.20
CA PHE A 27 -2.99 8.98 -13.63
C PHE A 27 -2.83 10.41 -14.14
N SER A 28 -2.77 11.40 -13.26
CA SER A 28 -2.61 12.82 -13.62
C SER A 28 -1.17 13.30 -13.65
N PHE A 29 -0.19 12.41 -13.37
CA PHE A 29 1.22 12.80 -13.41
C PHE A 29 1.79 12.79 -14.81
N SER A 30 2.55 13.86 -15.13
CA SER A 30 3.42 13.82 -16.30
C SER A 30 4.49 12.73 -16.13
N TYR A 31 4.76 11.97 -17.18
CA TYR A 31 5.78 10.90 -17.16
C TYR A 31 7.16 11.39 -16.67
N LYS A 32 7.50 12.65 -16.95
CA LYS A 32 8.76 13.27 -16.51
C LYS A 32 8.83 13.50 -15.01
N ASP A 33 7.69 13.80 -14.38
CA ASP A 33 7.61 14.14 -12.95
C ASP A 33 7.38 12.92 -12.06
N LEU A 34 6.89 11.82 -12.64
CA LEU A 34 6.54 10.61 -11.88
C LEU A 34 7.74 10.05 -11.10
N LYS A 35 8.89 9.92 -11.75
CA LYS A 35 10.10 9.39 -11.09
C LYS A 35 10.61 10.27 -9.95
N PRO A 36 10.78 11.61 -10.13
CA PRO A 36 11.20 12.49 -9.05
C PRO A 36 10.17 12.55 -7.92
N PHE A 37 8.87 12.62 -8.24
CA PHE A 37 7.81 12.59 -7.24
C PHE A 37 7.83 11.31 -6.41
N MET A 38 7.97 10.15 -7.04
CA MET A 38 8.06 8.86 -6.35
C MET A 38 9.33 8.75 -5.48
N ALA A 39 10.43 9.38 -5.89
CA ALA A 39 11.65 9.43 -5.07
C ALA A 39 11.43 10.26 -3.80
N ASP A 40 10.79 11.43 -3.91
CA ASP A 40 10.46 12.29 -2.78
C ASP A 40 9.42 11.63 -1.86
N LEU A 41 8.37 11.02 -2.44
CA LEU A 41 7.35 10.28 -1.70
C LEU A 41 7.95 9.10 -0.90
N LYS A 42 8.97 8.47 -1.45
CA LYS A 42 9.68 7.38 -0.79
C LYS A 42 10.33 7.81 0.52
N LEU A 43 10.74 9.06 0.65
CA LEU A 43 11.28 9.61 1.90
C LEU A 43 10.21 9.65 2.98
N VAL A 44 8.95 9.92 2.62
CA VAL A 44 7.83 9.95 3.55
C VAL A 44 7.57 8.55 4.13
N TYR A 45 7.30 7.55 3.29
CA TYR A 45 6.92 6.23 3.81
C TYR A 45 8.11 5.36 4.28
N LYS A 46 9.34 5.75 3.98
CA LYS A 46 10.55 5.12 4.53
C LYS A 46 11.11 5.83 5.76
N ALA A 47 10.49 6.93 6.20
CA ALA A 47 10.92 7.63 7.39
C ALA A 47 10.93 6.69 8.61
N TYR A 48 11.86 6.90 9.50
CA TYR A 48 12.03 6.05 10.67
C TYR A 48 10.91 6.28 11.69
N THR A 49 10.49 7.53 11.86
CA THR A 49 9.44 7.94 12.79
C THR A 49 8.32 8.68 12.06
N GLU A 50 7.16 8.78 12.72
CA GLU A 50 6.01 9.54 12.22
C GLU A 50 6.34 11.03 12.04
N ASP A 51 7.10 11.64 12.98
CA ASP A 51 7.48 13.05 12.92
C ASP A 51 8.36 13.36 11.71
N LEU A 52 9.34 12.48 11.42
CA LEU A 52 10.18 12.61 10.23
C LEU A 52 9.37 12.43 8.94
N ALA A 53 8.37 11.57 8.97
CA ALA A 53 7.48 11.38 7.83
C ALA A 53 6.59 12.61 7.59
N LEU A 54 6.10 13.26 8.65
CA LEU A 54 5.36 14.52 8.54
C LEU A 54 6.21 15.63 7.94
N THR A 55 7.44 15.80 8.42
CA THR A 55 8.38 16.79 7.86
C THR A 55 8.63 16.51 6.37
N ALA A 56 8.87 15.25 6.00
CA ALA A 56 9.06 14.88 4.60
C ALA A 56 7.79 15.10 3.75
N LEU A 57 6.60 14.96 4.35
CA LEU A 57 5.34 15.27 3.67
C LEU A 57 5.15 16.77 3.46
N GLU A 58 5.59 17.60 4.40
CA GLU A 58 5.59 19.06 4.27
C GLU A 58 6.53 19.53 3.15
N ASP A 59 7.74 18.99 3.09
CA ASP A 59 8.69 19.22 2.01
C ASP A 59 8.12 18.80 0.65
N LEU A 60 7.43 17.66 0.62
CA LEU A 60 6.76 17.16 -0.58
C LEU A 60 5.64 18.12 -1.03
N GLU A 61 4.86 18.64 -0.09
CA GLU A 61 3.79 19.59 -0.34
C GLU A 61 4.33 20.93 -0.87
N GLU A 62 5.40 21.45 -0.29
CA GLU A 62 6.04 22.68 -0.76
C GLU A 62 6.54 22.54 -2.22
N LYS A 63 7.15 21.41 -2.54
CA LYS A 63 7.73 21.14 -3.86
C LYS A 63 6.68 20.82 -4.93
N TRP A 64 5.67 20.00 -4.58
CA TRP A 64 4.72 19.45 -5.55
C TRP A 64 3.28 19.90 -5.37
N GLY A 65 2.94 20.55 -4.26
CA GLY A 65 1.56 20.93 -3.91
C GLY A 65 0.88 21.82 -4.95
N LYS A 66 1.63 22.72 -5.56
CA LYS A 66 1.10 23.60 -6.63
C LYS A 66 0.80 22.83 -7.91
N LYS A 67 1.56 21.78 -8.20
CA LYS A 67 1.43 21.02 -9.45
C LYS A 67 0.47 19.83 -9.32
N TYR A 68 0.47 19.19 -8.16
CA TYR A 68 -0.30 17.97 -7.89
C TYR A 68 -1.05 18.02 -6.55
N PRO A 69 -1.95 19.01 -6.35
CA PRO A 69 -2.61 19.23 -5.06
C PRO A 69 -3.51 18.06 -4.63
N ALA A 70 -4.12 17.37 -5.60
CA ALA A 70 -5.00 16.24 -5.31
C ALA A 70 -4.26 15.05 -4.66
N SER A 71 -3.06 14.75 -5.14
CA SER A 71 -2.25 13.65 -4.62
C SER A 71 -1.76 13.93 -3.20
N ILE A 72 -1.29 15.14 -2.95
CA ILE A 72 -0.83 15.56 -1.61
C ILE A 72 -2.00 15.70 -0.65
N GLY A 73 -3.14 16.26 -1.12
CA GLY A 73 -4.37 16.32 -0.34
C GLY A 73 -4.87 14.95 0.08
N SER A 74 -4.75 13.94 -0.78
CA SER A 74 -5.08 12.55 -0.43
C SER A 74 -4.22 12.03 0.73
N TRP A 75 -2.92 12.30 0.73
CA TRP A 75 -2.01 11.92 1.82
C TRP A 75 -2.34 12.66 3.12
N ARG A 76 -2.58 13.96 3.06
CA ARG A 76 -2.97 14.78 4.23
C ARG A 76 -4.28 14.32 4.84
N ASN A 77 -5.31 14.13 4.02
CA ASN A 77 -6.64 13.74 4.48
C ASN A 77 -6.67 12.35 5.12
N ASN A 78 -5.81 11.46 4.67
CA ASN A 78 -5.71 10.10 5.19
C ASN A 78 -4.55 9.90 6.18
N TRP A 79 -3.89 10.98 6.61
CA TRP A 79 -2.70 10.89 7.46
C TRP A 79 -2.92 10.10 8.75
N THR A 80 -4.05 10.29 9.42
CA THR A 80 -4.40 9.56 10.65
C THR A 80 -4.41 8.04 10.44
N GLN A 81 -4.81 7.58 9.27
CA GLN A 81 -4.79 6.16 8.92
C GLN A 81 -3.39 5.71 8.49
N LEU A 82 -2.70 6.55 7.73
CA LEU A 82 -1.34 6.28 7.27
C LEU A 82 -0.34 6.24 8.42
N SER A 83 -0.49 7.11 9.42
CA SER A 83 0.43 7.18 10.57
C SER A 83 0.45 5.89 11.39
N THR A 84 -0.64 5.11 11.36
CA THR A 84 -0.67 3.78 12.01
C THR A 84 0.40 2.82 11.46
N TYR A 85 0.84 3.04 10.21
CA TYR A 85 1.91 2.30 9.57
C TYR A 85 3.24 2.40 10.34
N PHE A 86 3.54 3.55 10.93
CA PHE A 86 4.78 3.77 11.70
C PHE A 86 4.83 3.03 13.03
N LYS A 87 3.70 2.49 13.50
CA LYS A 87 3.64 1.63 14.69
C LYS A 87 4.21 0.24 14.46
N TYR A 88 4.37 -0.17 13.21
CA TYR A 88 4.92 -1.47 12.86
C TYR A 88 6.44 -1.44 12.73
N PRO A 89 7.15 -2.53 13.08
CA PRO A 89 8.58 -2.69 12.82
C PRO A 89 8.93 -2.53 11.32
N SER A 90 10.17 -2.16 11.04
CA SER A 90 10.67 -1.91 9.67
C SER A 90 10.45 -3.10 8.72
N GLU A 91 10.57 -4.32 9.22
CA GLU A 91 10.37 -5.57 8.48
C GLU A 91 8.93 -5.71 8.00
N ILE A 92 7.98 -5.44 8.91
CA ILE A 92 6.54 -5.47 8.59
C ILE A 92 6.17 -4.33 7.63
N ARG A 93 6.72 -3.12 7.87
CA ARG A 93 6.50 -1.98 6.97
C ARG A 93 6.96 -2.29 5.55
N LYS A 94 8.10 -2.97 5.40
CA LYS A 94 8.60 -3.40 4.09
C LYS A 94 7.62 -4.33 3.36
N LEU A 95 6.97 -5.24 4.06
CA LEU A 95 5.94 -6.11 3.49
C LEU A 95 4.70 -5.33 3.03
N ILE A 96 4.34 -4.27 3.75
CA ILE A 96 3.16 -3.47 3.44
C ILE A 96 3.35 -2.66 2.14
N TYR A 97 4.51 -2.00 1.97
CA TYR A 97 4.74 -1.16 0.79
C TYR A 97 5.38 -1.88 -0.40
N THR A 98 5.64 -3.21 -0.29
CA THR A 98 6.09 -4.02 -1.40
C THR A 98 5.05 -5.06 -1.76
N THR A 99 4.75 -5.20 -3.04
CA THR A 99 3.85 -6.25 -3.55
C THR A 99 4.58 -7.57 -3.82
N ASN A 100 5.90 -7.61 -3.67
CA ASN A 100 6.73 -8.76 -4.00
C ASN A 100 6.31 -10.04 -3.29
N SER A 101 5.91 -9.95 -2.02
CA SER A 101 5.45 -11.10 -1.22
C SER A 101 4.13 -11.66 -1.77
N ILE A 102 3.19 -10.77 -2.11
CA ILE A 102 1.87 -11.13 -2.66
C ILE A 102 2.04 -11.71 -4.07
N GLU A 103 2.87 -11.09 -4.89
CA GLU A 103 3.17 -11.59 -6.25
C GLU A 103 3.84 -12.96 -6.22
N ASN A 104 4.77 -13.17 -5.30
CA ASN A 104 5.43 -14.47 -5.14
C ASN A 104 4.44 -15.53 -4.66
N PHE A 105 3.58 -15.22 -3.69
CA PHE A 105 2.51 -16.09 -3.22
C PHE A 105 1.54 -16.44 -4.36
N ASN A 106 1.04 -15.46 -5.09
CA ASN A 106 0.16 -15.67 -6.23
C ASN A 106 0.83 -16.53 -7.32
N ARG A 107 2.13 -16.36 -7.55
CA ARG A 107 2.89 -17.18 -8.50
C ARG A 107 2.97 -18.63 -8.06
N GLN A 108 3.18 -18.90 -6.77
CA GLN A 108 3.18 -20.26 -6.24
C GLN A 108 1.78 -20.88 -6.35
N LEU A 109 0.73 -20.17 -5.98
CA LEU A 109 -0.65 -20.62 -6.16
C LEU A 109 -0.95 -20.98 -7.63
N ARG A 110 -0.55 -20.13 -8.57
CA ARG A 110 -0.75 -20.38 -10.00
C ARG A 110 -0.03 -21.61 -10.50
N LYS A 111 1.17 -21.93 -9.98
CA LYS A 111 1.88 -23.17 -10.35
C LYS A 111 1.06 -24.41 -10.01
N VAL A 112 0.38 -24.40 -8.88
CA VAL A 112 -0.40 -25.55 -8.38
C VAL A 112 -1.79 -25.59 -9.01
N THR A 113 -2.45 -24.44 -9.17
CA THR A 113 -3.81 -24.38 -9.74
C THR A 113 -3.85 -24.51 -11.24
N LYS A 114 -2.79 -24.14 -11.95
CA LYS A 114 -2.72 -24.23 -13.43
C LYS A 114 -2.78 -25.65 -13.97
N SER A 115 -2.33 -26.63 -13.19
CA SER A 115 -2.35 -28.04 -13.56
C SER A 115 -3.71 -28.72 -13.36
N LYS A 116 -4.61 -28.11 -12.57
CA LYS A 116 -5.95 -28.63 -12.29
C LYS A 116 -6.98 -27.53 -12.49
N THR A 117 -7.80 -27.67 -13.48
CA THR A 117 -8.83 -26.70 -13.86
C THR A 117 -10.15 -26.90 -13.09
N ILE A 118 -10.38 -28.10 -12.56
CA ILE A 118 -11.61 -28.47 -11.84
C ILE A 118 -11.26 -29.20 -10.55
N PHE A 119 -11.84 -28.75 -9.45
CA PHE A 119 -11.77 -29.41 -8.15
C PHE A 119 -13.12 -30.09 -7.86
N PRO A 120 -13.13 -31.37 -7.48
CA PRO A 120 -14.38 -32.10 -7.21
C PRO A 120 -15.08 -31.61 -5.94
N THR A 121 -14.34 -31.07 -4.96
CA THR A 121 -14.87 -30.55 -3.70
C THR A 121 -14.02 -29.38 -3.19
N ASP A 122 -14.61 -28.53 -2.35
CA ASP A 122 -13.91 -27.42 -1.69
C ASP A 122 -12.76 -27.93 -0.81
N ASP A 123 -12.96 -29.06 -0.13
CA ASP A 123 -11.91 -29.70 0.69
C ASP A 123 -10.69 -30.11 -0.14
N ALA A 124 -10.89 -30.57 -1.36
CA ALA A 124 -9.80 -30.92 -2.28
C ALA A 124 -9.00 -29.67 -2.68
N LEU A 125 -9.69 -28.53 -2.87
CA LEU A 125 -9.07 -27.24 -3.14
C LEU A 125 -8.27 -26.78 -1.91
N PHE A 126 -8.84 -26.80 -0.72
CA PHE A 126 -8.18 -26.38 0.51
C PHE A 126 -6.94 -27.24 0.81
N LYS A 127 -7.03 -28.56 0.67
CA LYS A 127 -5.87 -29.46 0.84
C LYS A 127 -4.75 -29.11 -0.14
N MET A 128 -5.08 -28.83 -1.38
CA MET A 128 -4.07 -28.47 -2.38
C MET A 128 -3.43 -27.12 -2.08
N LEU A 129 -4.21 -26.11 -1.66
CA LEU A 129 -3.69 -24.81 -1.27
C LEU A 129 -2.78 -24.91 -0.04
N TYR A 130 -3.17 -25.73 0.94
CA TYR A 130 -2.36 -25.99 2.14
C TYR A 130 -1.02 -26.67 1.83
N LEU A 131 -1.01 -27.61 0.92
CA LEU A 131 0.24 -28.31 0.50
C LEU A 131 1.14 -27.43 -0.40
N ALA A 132 0.59 -26.36 -0.99
CA ALA A 132 1.33 -25.43 -1.83
C ALA A 132 2.03 -24.31 -1.05
N MET A 133 1.65 -24.13 0.22
CA MET A 133 2.21 -23.11 1.13
C MET A 133 3.41 -23.66 1.91
#